data_0d0310fb7f175af1c7d15de41418be8f
#
_entry.id   0d0310fb7f175af1c7d15de41418be8f
#
_cell.length_a   1.000
_cell.length_b   1.000
_cell.length_c   1.000
_cell.angle_alpha   90.00
_cell.angle_beta   90.00
_cell.angle_gamma   90.00
#
_symmetry.space_group_name_H-M   'P 1'
#
loop_
_entity.id
_entity.type
_entity.pdbx_description
1 polymer ?
#
loop_
_entity_poly.entity_id
_entity_poly.type
_entity_poly.pdbx_seq_one_letter_code
_entity_poly.pdbx_strand_id
1 'polypeptide(L)'
;MEKSSNNIVPRIGLGTYNMSSEEAEQMTYAAIDYGYRHIDTAAVYRNEDGVGRALNRIFTDTDLNRSDITITTKLWPGGLLKVDRVKNNEGTIKSLEKSLRNLDLEYVDLYLIHSPHARGKRLEQWETLLSQQEMGKIKNIGVSNWGINHLEELNDKGYPLPAANQIELHPWSQKPELVSYLQDNDIDIIAYSSLVPLSTWRHKDGENSLKTDQMYKDSEDANSPFKKLAVKYNVSEAQILLKWALQLGYAILPKSIQIDRMKDNFDLTFAIDEVDMELIENLDRGGSVTWEYGDPLAIK
;
A
#
# COMPACT_ATOMS: atom_id res chain seq x y z
N MET A 1 26.00 3.39 8.61
CA MET A 1 25.85 1.93 8.50
C MET A 1 24.71 1.68 7.54
N GLU A 2 25.00 1.25 6.32
CA GLU A 2 23.96 0.77 5.41
C GLU A 2 23.37 -0.52 6.02
N LYS A 3 22.15 -0.42 6.58
CA LYS A 3 21.38 -1.63 6.88
C LYS A 3 21.09 -2.30 5.54
N SER A 4 21.59 -3.50 5.34
CA SER A 4 21.23 -4.38 4.24
C SER A 4 19.73 -4.61 4.32
N SER A 5 18.95 -3.81 3.60
CA SER A 5 17.50 -3.99 3.53
C SER A 5 17.24 -5.19 2.61
N ASN A 6 17.00 -6.36 3.18
CA ASN A 6 16.30 -7.43 2.48
C ASN A 6 14.84 -6.97 2.29
N ASN A 7 14.62 -6.12 1.29
CA ASN A 7 13.30 -5.64 0.95
C ASN A 7 12.43 -6.83 0.56
N ILE A 8 11.32 -7.02 1.24
CA ILE A 8 10.38 -8.13 0.95
C ILE A 8 9.57 -7.90 -0.32
N VAL A 9 9.49 -6.64 -0.78
CA VAL A 9 8.83 -6.25 -2.05
C VAL A 9 9.71 -5.28 -2.84
N PRO A 10 9.61 -5.25 -4.19
CA PRO A 10 10.18 -4.17 -5.00
C PRO A 10 9.68 -2.81 -4.55
N ARG A 11 10.56 -1.82 -4.51
CA ARG A 11 10.27 -0.49 -3.94
C ARG A 11 9.20 0.31 -4.68
N ILE A 12 8.97 0.02 -5.96
CA ILE A 12 7.90 0.64 -6.74
C ILE A 12 6.94 -0.45 -7.19
N GLY A 13 5.69 -0.37 -6.72
CA GLY A 13 4.61 -1.26 -7.11
C GLY A 13 3.44 -0.51 -7.73
N LEU A 14 2.64 -1.19 -8.57
CA LEU A 14 1.37 -0.66 -9.05
C LEU A 14 0.27 -0.96 -8.04
N GLY A 15 -0.38 0.06 -7.49
CA GLY A 15 -1.62 -0.08 -6.71
C GLY A 15 -2.83 -0.18 -7.62
N THR A 16 -3.78 -1.09 -7.31
CA THR A 16 -4.99 -1.30 -8.12
C THR A 16 -6.27 -0.77 -7.46
N TYR A 17 -6.19 -0.07 -6.34
CA TYR A 17 -7.36 0.49 -5.66
C TYR A 17 -8.16 1.43 -6.58
N ASN A 18 -9.50 1.31 -6.58
CA ASN A 18 -10.41 2.07 -7.45
C ASN A 18 -10.16 1.85 -8.97
N MET A 19 -9.71 0.67 -9.36
CA MET A 19 -9.76 0.20 -10.74
C MET A 19 -10.91 -0.80 -10.89
N SER A 20 -11.59 -0.79 -12.03
CA SER A 20 -12.43 -1.90 -12.44
C SER A 20 -11.57 -3.14 -12.70
N SER A 21 -12.19 -4.32 -12.86
CA SER A 21 -11.45 -5.55 -13.19
C SER A 21 -10.73 -5.43 -14.55
N GLU A 22 -11.35 -4.78 -15.54
CA GLU A 22 -10.79 -4.53 -16.87
C GLU A 22 -9.63 -3.53 -16.81
N GLU A 23 -9.76 -2.44 -16.03
CA GLU A 23 -8.67 -1.46 -15.82
C GLU A 23 -7.49 -2.12 -15.09
N ALA A 24 -7.77 -2.96 -14.08
CA ALA A 24 -6.71 -3.69 -13.37
C ALA A 24 -5.97 -4.65 -14.30
N GLU A 25 -6.66 -5.34 -15.22
CA GLU A 25 -6.03 -6.18 -16.23
C GLU A 25 -5.13 -5.36 -17.15
N GLN A 26 -5.66 -4.29 -17.75
CA GLN A 26 -4.92 -3.45 -18.68
C GLN A 26 -3.69 -2.81 -18.05
N MET A 27 -3.87 -2.23 -16.86
CA MET A 27 -2.79 -1.51 -16.18
C MET A 27 -1.75 -2.44 -15.58
N THR A 28 -2.14 -3.62 -15.08
CA THR A 28 -1.20 -4.64 -14.60
C THR A 28 -0.32 -5.14 -15.74
N TYR A 29 -0.92 -5.47 -16.89
CA TYR A 29 -0.17 -5.89 -18.08
C TYR A 29 0.82 -4.79 -18.51
N ALA A 30 0.34 -3.57 -18.71
CA ALA A 30 1.17 -2.45 -19.15
C ALA A 30 2.31 -2.12 -18.16
N ALA A 31 2.04 -2.20 -16.85
CA ALA A 31 3.04 -1.93 -15.83
C ALA A 31 4.15 -2.99 -15.83
N ILE A 32 3.79 -4.28 -15.89
CA ILE A 32 4.79 -5.36 -15.91
C ILE A 32 5.62 -5.31 -17.21
N ASP A 33 4.99 -5.07 -18.35
CA ASP A 33 5.65 -4.89 -19.64
C ASP A 33 6.65 -3.71 -19.61
N TYR A 34 6.27 -2.62 -18.92
CA TYR A 34 7.14 -1.45 -18.75
C TYR A 34 8.30 -1.67 -17.78
N GLY A 35 8.21 -2.62 -16.84
CA GLY A 35 9.28 -2.91 -15.90
C GLY A 35 8.87 -3.01 -14.43
N TYR A 36 7.62 -2.76 -14.08
CA TYR A 36 7.16 -3.04 -12.72
C TYR A 36 7.29 -4.53 -12.40
N ARG A 37 7.63 -4.82 -11.14
CA ARG A 37 7.75 -6.21 -10.64
C ARG A 37 6.99 -6.42 -9.33
N HIS A 38 6.15 -5.44 -8.94
CA HIS A 38 5.28 -5.53 -7.78
C HIS A 38 3.88 -5.00 -8.13
N ILE A 39 2.85 -5.80 -7.88
CA ILE A 39 1.44 -5.45 -8.03
C ILE A 39 0.76 -5.60 -6.68
N ASP A 40 0.07 -4.54 -6.25
CA ASP A 40 -0.69 -4.50 -5.01
C ASP A 40 -2.20 -4.42 -5.28
N THR A 41 -2.92 -5.42 -4.82
CA THR A 41 -4.38 -5.48 -4.87
C THR A 41 -4.97 -5.83 -3.49
N ALA A 42 -6.26 -6.09 -3.41
CA ALA A 42 -6.96 -6.58 -2.21
C ALA A 42 -8.30 -7.22 -2.56
N ALA A 43 -8.74 -8.18 -1.75
CA ALA A 43 -10.05 -8.82 -1.92
C ALA A 43 -11.21 -7.81 -1.97
N VAL A 44 -11.13 -6.72 -1.20
CA VAL A 44 -12.17 -5.69 -1.14
C VAL A 44 -12.21 -4.79 -2.38
N TYR A 45 -11.16 -4.75 -3.18
CA TYR A 45 -11.11 -3.96 -4.43
C TYR A 45 -11.93 -4.62 -5.55
N ARG A 46 -12.20 -5.93 -5.45
CA ARG A 46 -13.01 -6.71 -6.40
C ARG A 46 -12.46 -6.69 -7.83
N ASN A 47 -11.13 -6.67 -7.96
CA ASN A 47 -10.42 -6.64 -9.23
C ASN A 47 -9.21 -7.61 -9.28
N GLU A 48 -9.11 -8.52 -8.31
CA GLU A 48 -8.08 -9.55 -8.29
C GLU A 48 -8.09 -10.43 -9.54
N ASP A 49 -9.28 -10.69 -10.10
CA ASP A 49 -9.46 -11.47 -11.34
C ASP A 49 -8.89 -10.77 -12.58
N GLY A 50 -8.97 -9.43 -12.62
CA GLY A 50 -8.31 -8.64 -13.66
C GLY A 50 -6.78 -8.74 -13.57
N VAL A 51 -6.24 -8.66 -12.34
CA VAL A 51 -4.80 -8.89 -12.11
C VAL A 51 -4.40 -10.30 -12.55
N GLY A 52 -5.18 -11.32 -12.20
CA GLY A 52 -4.94 -12.72 -12.61
C GLY A 52 -4.89 -12.89 -14.13
N ARG A 53 -5.87 -12.32 -14.87
CA ARG A 53 -5.86 -12.37 -16.33
C ARG A 53 -4.62 -11.69 -16.93
N ALA A 54 -4.19 -10.56 -16.38
CA ALA A 54 -2.96 -9.88 -16.82
C ALA A 54 -1.72 -10.74 -16.60
N LEU A 55 -1.60 -11.40 -15.44
CA LEU A 55 -0.48 -12.29 -15.13
C LEU A 55 -0.42 -13.47 -16.10
N ASN A 56 -1.55 -14.11 -16.39
CA ASN A 56 -1.61 -15.23 -17.34
C ASN A 56 -1.17 -14.79 -18.74
N ARG A 57 -1.55 -13.60 -19.17
CA ARG A 57 -1.09 -13.04 -20.46
C ARG A 57 0.42 -12.77 -20.43
N ILE A 58 0.94 -12.15 -19.37
CA ILE A 58 2.38 -11.87 -19.23
C ILE A 58 3.19 -13.15 -19.29
N PHE A 59 2.80 -14.19 -18.56
CA PHE A 59 3.51 -15.47 -18.56
C PHE A 59 3.40 -16.23 -19.90
N THR A 60 2.42 -15.89 -20.73
CA THR A 60 2.25 -16.45 -22.08
C THR A 60 3.03 -15.64 -23.12
N ASP A 61 3.01 -14.30 -23.01
CA ASP A 61 3.50 -13.37 -24.03
C ASP A 61 5.00 -13.03 -23.85
N THR A 62 5.58 -13.33 -22.68
CA THR A 62 6.98 -12.97 -22.32
C THR A 62 7.73 -14.14 -21.69
N ASP A 63 9.05 -13.99 -21.49
CA ASP A 63 9.90 -14.97 -20.78
C ASP A 63 9.82 -14.85 -19.23
N LEU A 64 8.94 -13.98 -18.71
CA LEU A 64 8.76 -13.79 -17.26
C LEU A 64 8.04 -14.99 -16.64
N ASN A 65 8.50 -15.37 -15.45
CA ASN A 65 7.91 -16.44 -14.66
C ASN A 65 7.18 -15.88 -13.43
N ARG A 66 6.37 -16.70 -12.78
CA ARG A 66 5.67 -16.34 -11.54
C ARG A 66 6.59 -15.77 -10.45
N SER A 67 7.83 -16.29 -10.36
CA SER A 67 8.82 -15.84 -9.37
C SER A 67 9.39 -14.45 -9.64
N ASP A 68 9.25 -13.93 -10.86
CA ASP A 68 9.76 -12.60 -11.24
C ASP A 68 8.83 -11.47 -10.82
N ILE A 69 7.59 -11.80 -10.46
CA ILE A 69 6.55 -10.82 -10.09
C ILE A 69 6.12 -11.02 -8.64
N THR A 70 6.22 -9.97 -7.86
CA THR A 70 5.72 -9.90 -6.49
C THR A 70 4.25 -9.51 -6.49
N ILE A 71 3.40 -10.32 -5.89
CA ILE A 71 1.96 -10.08 -5.75
C ILE A 71 1.62 -9.87 -4.28
N THR A 72 1.10 -8.69 -3.96
CA THR A 72 0.50 -8.38 -2.67
C THR A 72 -1.02 -8.36 -2.81
N THR A 73 -1.71 -9.11 -1.95
CA THR A 73 -3.16 -8.95 -1.75
C THR A 73 -3.50 -8.95 -0.27
N LYS A 74 -4.79 -8.70 0.08
CA LYS A 74 -5.15 -8.40 1.46
C LYS A 74 -6.45 -9.07 1.88
N LEU A 75 -6.43 -9.63 3.08
CA LEU A 75 -7.62 -10.08 3.81
C LEU A 75 -8.42 -8.86 4.28
N TRP A 76 -9.67 -8.73 3.88
CA TRP A 76 -10.58 -7.86 4.60
C TRP A 76 -11.00 -8.54 5.91
N PRO A 77 -10.59 -8.02 7.09
CA PRO A 77 -10.77 -8.74 8.36
C PRO A 77 -12.22 -8.73 8.87
N GLY A 78 -13.05 -7.79 8.37
CA GLY A 78 -14.37 -7.46 8.91
C GLY A 78 -14.29 -6.52 10.11
N GLY A 79 -15.46 -6.12 10.62
CA GLY A 79 -15.58 -5.33 11.84
C GLY A 79 -15.54 -3.82 11.70
N LEU A 80 -15.41 -3.27 10.49
CA LEU A 80 -15.50 -1.82 10.27
C LEU A 80 -16.92 -1.31 10.47
N LEU A 81 -17.90 -2.00 9.90
CA LEU A 81 -19.32 -1.67 10.04
C LEU A 81 -20.04 -2.76 10.83
N LYS A 82 -21.16 -2.42 11.50
CA LYS A 82 -21.95 -3.40 12.30
C LYS A 82 -22.43 -4.60 11.48
N VAL A 83 -22.62 -4.44 10.17
CA VAL A 83 -23.06 -5.51 9.26
C VAL A 83 -21.90 -6.31 8.68
N ASP A 84 -20.67 -5.84 8.85
CA ASP A 84 -19.46 -6.44 8.33
C ASP A 84 -18.91 -7.46 9.36
N ARG A 85 -19.23 -8.73 9.14
CA ARG A 85 -18.86 -9.79 10.08
C ARG A 85 -17.34 -9.99 10.14
N VAL A 86 -16.81 -9.95 11.35
CA VAL A 86 -15.42 -10.32 11.62
C VAL A 86 -15.18 -11.77 11.20
N LYS A 87 -14.10 -11.99 10.46
CA LYS A 87 -13.72 -13.34 10.02
C LYS A 87 -13.02 -14.11 11.15
N ASN A 88 -13.49 -15.33 11.33
CA ASN A 88 -12.82 -16.35 12.14
C ASN A 88 -11.79 -17.10 11.26
N ASN A 89 -11.17 -18.13 11.82
CA ASN A 89 -10.24 -19.04 11.14
C ASN A 89 -10.73 -19.50 9.77
N GLU A 90 -11.91 -20.13 9.71
CA GLU A 90 -12.49 -20.66 8.47
C GLU A 90 -12.74 -19.53 7.43
N GLY A 91 -13.26 -18.39 7.89
CA GLY A 91 -13.50 -17.21 7.05
C GLY A 91 -12.21 -16.60 6.51
N THR A 92 -11.13 -16.64 7.29
CA THR A 92 -9.78 -16.19 6.88
C THR A 92 -9.21 -17.10 5.81
N ILE A 93 -9.26 -18.42 6.01
CA ILE A 93 -8.81 -19.42 5.01
C ILE A 93 -9.61 -19.28 3.70
N LYS A 94 -10.95 -19.24 3.78
CA LYS A 94 -11.81 -19.06 2.59
C LYS A 94 -11.52 -17.78 1.82
N SER A 95 -11.15 -16.70 2.54
CA SER A 95 -10.77 -15.44 1.89
C SER A 95 -9.47 -15.56 1.11
N LEU A 96 -8.43 -16.17 1.69
CA LEU A 96 -7.17 -16.43 1.00
C LEU A 96 -7.38 -17.32 -0.23
N GLU A 97 -8.11 -18.43 -0.07
CA GLU A 97 -8.40 -19.34 -1.19
C GLU A 97 -9.20 -18.66 -2.31
N LYS A 98 -10.10 -17.72 -1.95
CA LYS A 98 -10.80 -16.92 -2.95
C LYS A 98 -9.85 -15.98 -3.69
N SER A 99 -8.95 -15.29 -2.98
CA SER A 99 -7.94 -14.43 -3.59
C SER A 99 -7.02 -15.21 -4.52
N LEU A 100 -6.54 -16.38 -4.10
CA LEU A 100 -5.71 -17.26 -4.94
C LEU A 100 -6.45 -17.70 -6.22
N ARG A 101 -7.74 -18.09 -6.09
CA ARG A 101 -8.56 -18.44 -7.28
C ARG A 101 -8.78 -17.25 -8.21
N ASN A 102 -9.06 -16.06 -7.67
CA ASN A 102 -9.26 -14.85 -8.48
C ASN A 102 -7.97 -14.47 -9.23
N LEU A 103 -6.83 -14.55 -8.56
CA LEU A 103 -5.52 -14.26 -9.12
C LEU A 103 -5.00 -15.36 -10.04
N ASP A 104 -5.62 -16.54 -10.03
CA ASP A 104 -5.17 -17.77 -10.70
C ASP A 104 -3.74 -18.15 -10.31
N LEU A 105 -3.46 -18.15 -8.99
CA LEU A 105 -2.15 -18.40 -8.40
C LEU A 105 -2.21 -19.48 -7.32
N GLU A 106 -1.12 -20.23 -7.16
CA GLU A 106 -0.93 -21.19 -6.08
C GLU A 106 -0.51 -20.52 -4.76
N TYR A 107 0.22 -19.39 -4.85
CA TYR A 107 0.68 -18.62 -3.70
C TYR A 107 0.72 -17.12 -3.99
N VAL A 108 0.74 -16.32 -2.92
CA VAL A 108 1.03 -14.87 -2.96
C VAL A 108 2.34 -14.56 -2.24
N ASP A 109 3.04 -13.51 -2.68
CA ASP A 109 4.33 -13.14 -2.10
C ASP A 109 4.17 -12.39 -0.79
N LEU A 110 3.14 -11.56 -0.69
CA LEU A 110 2.77 -10.85 0.55
C LEU A 110 1.25 -10.87 0.72
N TYR A 111 0.80 -11.35 1.89
CA TYR A 111 -0.60 -11.32 2.27
C TYR A 111 -0.79 -10.47 3.51
N LEU A 112 -1.61 -9.42 3.41
CA LEU A 112 -1.80 -8.45 4.49
C LEU A 112 -3.15 -8.63 5.18
N ILE A 113 -3.22 -8.50 6.51
CA ILE A 113 -4.47 -8.15 7.18
C ILE A 113 -4.72 -6.66 6.91
N HIS A 114 -5.79 -6.33 6.18
CA HIS A 114 -6.03 -5.02 5.58
C HIS A 114 -6.23 -3.88 6.60
N SER A 115 -6.67 -4.21 7.81
CA SER A 115 -6.89 -3.24 8.87
C SER A 115 -7.03 -3.93 10.24
N PRO A 116 -6.90 -3.19 11.37
CA PRO A 116 -7.01 -3.77 12.71
C PRO A 116 -8.45 -3.93 13.21
N HIS A 117 -9.48 -3.75 12.36
CA HIS A 117 -10.89 -3.67 12.77
C HIS A 117 -11.46 -4.97 13.38
N ALA A 118 -10.82 -6.12 13.15
CA ALA A 118 -11.24 -7.40 13.72
C ALA A 118 -10.96 -7.52 15.24
N ARG A 119 -11.48 -6.58 16.03
CA ARG A 119 -11.29 -6.56 17.49
C ARG A 119 -11.61 -7.92 18.13
N GLY A 120 -10.69 -8.41 18.98
CA GLY A 120 -10.82 -9.73 19.63
C GLY A 120 -10.59 -10.92 18.70
N LYS A 121 -10.30 -10.72 17.41
CA LYS A 121 -10.00 -11.76 16.43
C LYS A 121 -8.70 -11.53 15.65
N ARG A 122 -7.98 -10.43 15.91
CA ARG A 122 -6.72 -10.12 15.22
C ARG A 122 -5.70 -11.25 15.38
N LEU A 123 -5.50 -11.72 16.59
CA LEU A 123 -4.57 -12.82 16.90
C LEU A 123 -5.00 -14.14 16.22
N GLU A 124 -6.29 -14.48 16.25
CA GLU A 124 -6.81 -15.67 15.57
C GLU A 124 -6.59 -15.60 14.05
N GLN A 125 -6.80 -14.42 13.45
CA GLN A 125 -6.51 -14.22 12.03
C GLN A 125 -5.01 -14.33 11.74
N TRP A 126 -4.16 -13.75 12.61
CA TRP A 126 -2.70 -13.83 12.47
C TRP A 126 -2.21 -15.28 12.54
N GLU A 127 -2.63 -16.03 13.55
CA GLU A 127 -2.32 -17.45 13.74
C GLU A 127 -2.75 -18.31 12.53
N THR A 128 -3.93 -18.00 11.98
CA THR A 128 -4.40 -18.64 10.76
C THR A 128 -3.48 -18.37 9.58
N LEU A 129 -3.01 -17.13 9.41
CA LEU A 129 -2.09 -16.80 8.31
C LEU A 129 -0.73 -17.46 8.49
N LEU A 130 -0.19 -17.59 9.71
CA LEU A 130 1.04 -18.34 9.98
C LEU A 130 0.91 -19.79 9.50
N SER A 131 -0.20 -20.45 9.79
CA SER A 131 -0.46 -21.81 9.30
C SER A 131 -0.55 -21.89 7.77
N GLN A 132 -1.11 -20.86 7.10
CA GLN A 132 -1.16 -20.82 5.63
C GLN A 132 0.21 -20.52 5.00
N GLN A 133 1.07 -19.82 5.71
CA GLN A 133 2.47 -19.60 5.31
C GLN A 133 3.26 -20.93 5.38
N GLU A 134 3.11 -21.69 6.45
CA GLU A 134 3.72 -23.04 6.59
C GLU A 134 3.27 -23.98 5.48
N MET A 135 2.03 -23.83 4.99
CA MET A 135 1.50 -24.59 3.84
C MET A 135 2.01 -24.09 2.48
N GLY A 136 2.82 -23.02 2.45
CA GLY A 136 3.39 -22.46 1.22
C GLY A 136 2.43 -21.62 0.38
N LYS A 137 1.21 -21.30 0.87
CA LYS A 137 0.24 -20.44 0.16
C LYS A 137 0.57 -18.95 0.27
N ILE A 138 1.39 -18.56 1.23
CA ILE A 138 1.84 -17.21 1.50
C ILE A 138 3.35 -17.23 1.72
N LYS A 139 4.13 -16.40 1.03
CA LYS A 139 5.57 -16.28 1.31
C LYS A 139 5.84 -15.40 2.52
N ASN A 140 5.22 -14.23 2.59
CA ASN A 140 5.37 -13.27 3.68
C ASN A 140 4.01 -12.82 4.19
N ILE A 141 3.88 -12.71 5.51
CA ILE A 141 2.67 -12.19 6.14
C ILE A 141 2.96 -10.79 6.64
N GLY A 142 2.01 -9.89 6.40
CA GLY A 142 2.09 -8.53 6.90
C GLY A 142 0.73 -8.01 7.34
N VAL A 143 0.73 -6.74 7.68
CA VAL A 143 -0.47 -6.01 8.10
C VAL A 143 -0.61 -4.72 7.31
N SER A 144 -1.78 -4.12 7.39
CA SER A 144 -2.00 -2.78 6.87
C SER A 144 -2.79 -1.97 7.89
N ASN A 145 -2.37 -0.71 8.07
CA ASN A 145 -3.03 0.22 9.00
C ASN A 145 -2.97 -0.21 10.49
N TRP A 146 -1.94 -0.96 10.87
CA TRP A 146 -1.72 -1.30 12.27
C TRP A 146 -0.83 -0.26 12.96
N GLY A 147 -1.28 0.26 14.12
CA GLY A 147 -0.48 1.09 15.00
C GLY A 147 0.39 0.26 15.93
N ILE A 148 1.25 0.92 16.70
CA ILE A 148 2.19 0.27 17.64
C ILE A 148 1.45 -0.66 18.60
N ASN A 149 0.32 -0.22 19.16
CA ASN A 149 -0.49 -1.02 20.08
C ASN A 149 -0.97 -2.35 19.49
N HIS A 150 -1.26 -2.39 18.18
CA HIS A 150 -1.69 -3.62 17.50
C HIS A 150 -0.51 -4.57 17.25
N LEU A 151 0.68 -4.02 16.98
CA LEU A 151 1.91 -4.79 16.79
C LEU A 151 2.38 -5.38 18.12
N GLU A 152 2.26 -4.62 19.20
CA GLU A 152 2.56 -5.10 20.56
C GLU A 152 1.61 -6.22 21.00
N GLU A 153 0.35 -6.28 20.53
CA GLU A 153 -0.53 -7.44 20.79
C GLU A 153 0.09 -8.76 20.29
N LEU A 154 0.81 -8.73 19.16
CA LEU A 154 1.52 -9.91 18.65
C LEU A 154 2.75 -10.22 19.51
N ASN A 155 3.54 -9.21 19.79
CA ASN A 155 4.77 -9.32 20.59
C ASN A 155 4.50 -9.87 21.99
N ASP A 156 3.48 -9.34 22.69
CA ASP A 156 3.04 -9.79 24.01
C ASP A 156 2.62 -11.26 24.06
N LYS A 157 2.20 -11.82 22.93
CA LYS A 157 1.83 -13.23 22.78
C LYS A 157 2.95 -14.11 22.26
N GLY A 158 4.12 -13.52 21.96
CA GLY A 158 5.26 -14.23 21.42
C GLY A 158 5.09 -14.67 19.96
N TYR A 159 4.18 -14.04 19.21
CA TYR A 159 4.09 -14.25 17.77
C TYR A 159 5.18 -13.47 17.03
N PRO A 160 5.64 -13.96 15.87
CA PRO A 160 6.52 -13.18 15.02
C PRO A 160 5.84 -11.86 14.60
N LEU A 161 6.61 -10.78 14.52
CA LEU A 161 6.13 -9.52 13.97
C LEU A 161 5.91 -9.64 12.45
N PRO A 162 5.05 -8.78 11.86
CA PRO A 162 4.77 -8.81 10.44
C PRO A 162 6.00 -8.45 9.61
N ALA A 163 6.15 -9.07 8.44
CA ALA A 163 7.21 -8.74 7.50
C ALA A 163 7.07 -7.31 6.94
N ALA A 164 5.83 -6.77 6.86
CA ALA A 164 5.55 -5.40 6.44
C ALA A 164 4.34 -4.82 7.13
N ASN A 165 4.31 -3.49 7.24
CA ASN A 165 3.11 -2.71 7.52
C ASN A 165 2.84 -1.71 6.38
N GLN A 166 1.72 -1.86 5.70
CA GLN A 166 1.29 -0.95 4.64
C GLN A 166 0.42 0.16 5.25
N ILE A 167 0.90 1.39 5.21
CA ILE A 167 0.27 2.53 5.89
C ILE A 167 0.08 3.71 4.96
N GLU A 168 -0.91 4.56 5.26
CA GLU A 168 -1.00 5.89 4.68
C GLU A 168 0.26 6.69 5.04
N LEU A 169 1.02 7.11 4.01
CA LEU A 169 2.28 7.80 4.23
C LEU A 169 2.58 8.76 3.08
N HIS A 170 2.63 10.04 3.39
CA HIS A 170 2.88 11.15 2.48
C HIS A 170 3.32 12.37 3.28
N PRO A 171 3.84 13.45 2.68
CA PRO A 171 4.39 14.61 3.40
C PRO A 171 3.48 15.25 4.46
N TRP A 172 2.15 15.12 4.33
CA TRP A 172 1.21 15.65 5.34
C TRP A 172 0.83 14.64 6.42
N SER A 173 1.30 13.40 6.33
CA SER A 173 1.00 12.32 7.28
C SER A 173 2.20 11.37 7.34
N GLN A 174 3.24 11.78 8.09
CA GLN A 174 4.55 11.11 8.11
C GLN A 174 4.68 10.06 9.21
N LYS A 175 3.88 10.17 10.28
CA LYS A 175 3.79 9.19 11.38
C LYS A 175 5.15 8.80 11.99
N PRO A 176 5.97 9.77 12.43
CA PRO A 176 7.36 9.52 12.81
C PRO A 176 7.54 8.46 13.90
N GLU A 177 6.68 8.42 14.92
CA GLU A 177 6.74 7.42 15.99
C GLU A 177 6.50 6.00 15.46
N LEU A 178 5.48 5.80 14.61
CA LEU A 178 5.19 4.51 14.02
C LEU A 178 6.30 4.08 13.06
N VAL A 179 6.78 4.99 12.23
CA VAL A 179 7.89 4.74 11.29
C VAL A 179 9.15 4.29 12.05
N SER A 180 9.53 5.00 13.11
CA SER A 180 10.67 4.62 13.95
C SER A 180 10.48 3.21 14.54
N TYR A 181 9.31 2.93 15.10
CA TYR A 181 8.99 1.60 15.63
C TYR A 181 9.11 0.49 14.58
N LEU A 182 8.59 0.72 13.37
CA LEU A 182 8.67 -0.26 12.28
C LEU A 182 10.12 -0.52 11.87
N GLN A 183 10.93 0.52 11.73
CA GLN A 183 12.35 0.43 11.38
C GLN A 183 13.18 -0.27 12.46
N ASP A 184 12.91 0.00 13.74
CA ASP A 184 13.61 -0.60 14.88
C ASP A 184 13.31 -2.10 15.02
N ASN A 185 12.18 -2.56 14.48
CA ASN A 185 11.75 -3.95 14.49
C ASN A 185 11.90 -4.67 13.14
N ASP A 186 12.64 -4.11 12.18
CA ASP A 186 12.89 -4.66 10.84
C ASP A 186 11.58 -4.97 10.06
N ILE A 187 10.52 -4.18 10.29
CA ILE A 187 9.24 -4.29 9.57
C ILE A 187 9.28 -3.38 8.34
N ASP A 188 9.13 -3.95 7.15
CA ASP A 188 9.15 -3.18 5.89
C ASP A 188 7.97 -2.19 5.83
N ILE A 189 8.24 -0.97 5.37
CA ILE A 189 7.23 0.10 5.28
C ILE A 189 6.77 0.22 3.83
N ILE A 190 5.47 0.06 3.62
CA ILE A 190 4.84 0.24 2.31
C ILE A 190 3.90 1.44 2.39
N ALA A 191 4.21 2.50 1.65
CA ALA A 191 3.45 3.73 1.62
C ALA A 191 2.32 3.66 0.59
N TYR A 192 1.07 3.77 1.04
CA TYR A 192 -0.05 4.01 0.13
C TYR A 192 -0.54 5.46 0.24
N SER A 193 -1.36 5.88 -0.71
CA SER A 193 -1.89 7.26 -0.81
C SER A 193 -0.80 8.34 -0.90
N SER A 194 0.38 8.02 -1.40
CA SER A 194 1.51 8.95 -1.49
C SER A 194 1.21 10.24 -2.26
N LEU A 195 0.22 10.23 -3.15
CA LEU A 195 -0.20 11.38 -3.96
C LEU A 195 -1.35 12.19 -3.34
N VAL A 196 -1.71 11.95 -2.09
CA VAL A 196 -2.78 12.70 -1.38
C VAL A 196 -2.60 14.22 -1.47
N PRO A 197 -1.39 14.80 -1.34
CA PRO A 197 -1.20 16.24 -1.49
C PRO A 197 -1.65 16.83 -2.83
N LEU A 198 -1.80 16.01 -3.88
CA LEU A 198 -2.27 16.43 -5.20
C LEU A 198 -3.69 15.90 -5.51
N SER A 199 -4.31 15.21 -4.58
CA SER A 199 -5.47 14.39 -4.87
C SER A 199 -6.78 15.09 -4.58
N THR A 200 -7.64 15.10 -5.58
CA THR A 200 -9.06 15.48 -5.48
C THR A 200 -9.99 14.27 -5.61
N TRP A 201 -9.47 13.05 -5.52
CA TRP A 201 -10.17 11.81 -5.83
C TRP A 201 -11.41 11.51 -4.98
N ARG A 202 -11.51 12.13 -3.80
CA ARG A 202 -12.70 12.05 -2.94
C ARG A 202 -13.68 13.20 -3.14
N HIS A 203 -13.35 14.13 -4.03
CA HIS A 203 -14.27 15.23 -4.36
C HIS A 203 -15.32 14.69 -5.34
N LYS A 204 -16.51 14.48 -4.82
CA LYS A 204 -17.71 14.21 -5.62
C LYS A 204 -18.72 15.31 -5.34
N ASP A 205 -19.40 15.77 -6.38
CA ASP A 205 -20.48 16.75 -6.23
C ASP A 205 -21.52 16.24 -5.22
N GLY A 206 -21.69 16.95 -4.11
CA GLY A 206 -22.63 16.63 -3.04
C GLY A 206 -22.11 15.70 -1.93
N GLU A 207 -20.86 15.21 -1.99
CA GLU A 207 -20.27 14.32 -0.97
C GLU A 207 -18.99 14.91 -0.35
N ASN A 208 -19.00 16.18 0.01
CA ASN A 208 -17.82 16.85 0.54
C ASN A 208 -17.66 16.62 2.05
N SER A 209 -16.46 16.21 2.46
CA SER A 209 -16.01 16.26 3.85
C SER A 209 -15.05 17.42 4.07
N LEU A 210 -14.86 17.88 5.32
CA LEU A 210 -13.87 18.90 5.65
C LEU A 210 -12.46 18.53 5.18
N LYS A 211 -12.11 17.24 5.23
CA LYS A 211 -10.82 16.72 4.74
C LYS A 211 -10.70 16.85 3.23
N THR A 212 -11.76 16.54 2.48
CA THR A 212 -11.80 16.62 1.02
C THR A 212 -11.67 18.07 0.55
N ASP A 213 -12.38 19.00 1.20
CA ASP A 213 -12.33 20.43 0.89
C ASP A 213 -10.92 21.01 1.13
N GLN A 214 -10.24 20.57 2.20
CA GLN A 214 -8.88 20.98 2.46
C GLN A 214 -7.91 20.44 1.42
N MET A 215 -8.02 19.16 1.05
CA MET A 215 -7.19 18.53 0.01
C MET A 215 -7.36 19.24 -1.34
N TYR A 216 -8.58 19.62 -1.68
CA TYR A 216 -8.87 20.36 -2.91
C TYR A 216 -8.16 21.72 -2.92
N LYS A 217 -8.34 22.52 -1.87
CA LYS A 217 -7.68 23.82 -1.71
C LYS A 217 -6.16 23.70 -1.80
N ASP A 218 -5.59 22.70 -1.13
CA ASP A 218 -4.15 22.48 -1.11
C ASP A 218 -3.62 22.09 -2.52
N SER A 219 -4.38 21.30 -3.29
CA SER A 219 -4.00 20.91 -4.65
C SER A 219 -3.99 22.07 -5.64
N GLU A 220 -4.81 23.09 -5.42
CA GLU A 220 -4.89 24.29 -6.27
C GLU A 220 -3.93 25.41 -5.83
N ASP A 221 -3.28 25.29 -4.67
CA ASP A 221 -2.36 26.33 -4.18
C ASP A 221 -1.20 26.55 -5.16
N ALA A 222 -1.17 27.73 -5.78
CA ALA A 222 -0.09 28.14 -6.69
C ALA A 222 1.29 28.24 -5.98
N ASN A 223 1.28 28.40 -4.64
CA ASN A 223 2.51 28.49 -3.84
C ASN A 223 2.90 27.15 -3.20
N SER A 224 2.24 26.07 -3.56
CA SER A 224 2.58 24.72 -3.07
C SER A 224 4.09 24.50 -3.12
N PRO A 225 4.70 24.02 -2.02
CA PRO A 225 6.12 23.68 -2.02
C PRO A 225 6.43 22.59 -3.06
N PHE A 226 5.51 21.69 -3.32
CA PHE A 226 5.69 20.61 -4.31
C PHE A 226 5.79 21.16 -5.73
N LYS A 227 5.04 22.22 -6.09
CA LYS A 227 5.17 22.91 -7.39
C LYS A 227 6.56 23.53 -7.56
N LYS A 228 7.07 24.17 -6.50
CA LYS A 228 8.42 24.78 -6.53
C LYS A 228 9.51 23.72 -6.69
N LEU A 229 9.40 22.61 -5.96
CA LEU A 229 10.32 21.48 -6.05
C LEU A 229 10.24 20.81 -7.43
N ALA A 230 9.04 20.61 -7.97
CA ALA A 230 8.85 20.06 -9.32
C ALA A 230 9.59 20.88 -10.39
N VAL A 231 9.50 22.21 -10.31
CA VAL A 231 10.26 23.12 -11.19
C VAL A 231 11.78 23.01 -10.96
N LYS A 232 12.24 22.99 -9.70
CA LYS A 232 13.66 22.89 -9.34
C LYS A 232 14.30 21.62 -9.91
N TYR A 233 13.61 20.48 -9.81
CA TYR A 233 14.13 19.18 -10.26
C TYR A 233 13.74 18.81 -11.69
N ASN A 234 12.96 19.66 -12.37
CA ASN A 234 12.44 19.43 -13.72
C ASN A 234 11.66 18.11 -13.84
N VAL A 235 10.76 17.86 -12.88
CA VAL A 235 9.90 16.69 -12.79
C VAL A 235 8.47 17.10 -12.43
N SER A 236 7.52 16.16 -12.38
CA SER A 236 6.16 16.42 -11.90
C SER A 236 6.10 16.47 -10.36
N GLU A 237 5.09 17.14 -9.82
CA GLU A 237 4.82 17.13 -8.36
C GLU A 237 4.59 15.71 -7.85
N ALA A 238 3.94 14.84 -8.65
CA ALA A 238 3.75 13.44 -8.31
C ALA A 238 5.09 12.72 -8.12
N GLN A 239 6.05 12.96 -9.00
CA GLN A 239 7.39 12.39 -8.89
C GLN A 239 8.12 12.89 -7.63
N ILE A 240 7.96 14.14 -7.23
CA ILE A 240 8.52 14.67 -5.96
C ILE A 240 7.96 13.88 -4.77
N LEU A 241 6.63 13.70 -4.68
CA LEU A 241 5.99 12.99 -3.58
C LEU A 241 6.42 11.51 -3.50
N LEU A 242 6.49 10.85 -4.64
CA LEU A 242 6.92 9.44 -4.73
C LEU A 242 8.41 9.30 -4.40
N LYS A 243 9.25 10.20 -4.91
CA LYS A 243 10.69 10.19 -4.65
C LYS A 243 11.03 10.42 -3.19
N TRP A 244 10.32 11.34 -2.52
CA TRP A 244 10.47 11.55 -1.09
C TRP A 244 10.33 10.25 -0.30
N ALA A 245 9.26 9.50 -0.51
CA ALA A 245 9.03 8.22 0.17
C ALA A 245 10.12 7.17 -0.16
N LEU A 246 10.53 7.09 -1.43
CA LEU A 246 11.60 6.19 -1.86
C LEU A 246 12.95 6.52 -1.22
N GLN A 247 13.29 7.80 -1.10
CA GLN A 247 14.56 8.21 -0.48
C GLN A 247 14.60 7.93 1.02
N LEU A 248 13.44 7.89 1.68
CA LEU A 248 13.32 7.43 3.07
C LEU A 248 13.36 5.90 3.21
N GLY A 249 13.49 5.16 2.08
CA GLY A 249 13.59 3.71 2.07
C GLY A 249 12.25 2.98 2.09
N TYR A 250 11.11 3.67 1.84
CA TYR A 250 9.79 3.03 1.82
C TYR A 250 9.47 2.48 0.43
N ALA A 251 8.69 1.39 0.36
CA ALA A 251 8.05 0.98 -0.88
C ALA A 251 6.84 1.87 -1.14
N ILE A 252 6.54 2.15 -2.41
CA ILE A 252 5.43 3.01 -2.84
C ILE A 252 4.49 2.29 -3.79
N LEU A 253 3.21 2.65 -3.74
CA LEU A 253 2.14 2.03 -4.52
C LEU A 253 1.32 3.08 -5.29
N PRO A 254 1.92 3.84 -6.22
CA PRO A 254 1.17 4.77 -7.05
C PRO A 254 0.12 4.02 -7.89
N LYS A 255 -1.05 4.65 -8.06
CA LYS A 255 -2.15 4.18 -8.89
C LYS A 255 -2.33 5.12 -10.07
N SER A 256 -2.45 4.58 -11.27
CA SER A 256 -2.88 5.30 -12.46
C SER A 256 -3.65 4.39 -13.41
N ILE A 257 -4.65 4.93 -14.09
CA ILE A 257 -5.32 4.30 -15.24
C ILE A 257 -4.83 4.94 -16.57
N GLN A 258 -3.81 5.77 -16.52
CA GLN A 258 -3.16 6.40 -17.67
C GLN A 258 -1.74 5.89 -17.79
N ILE A 259 -1.40 5.33 -18.94
CA ILE A 259 -0.10 4.68 -19.18
C ILE A 259 1.06 5.67 -18.99
N ASP A 260 0.95 6.91 -19.52
CA ASP A 260 2.02 7.89 -19.41
C ASP A 260 2.29 8.26 -17.93
N ARG A 261 1.23 8.50 -17.14
CA ARG A 261 1.39 8.74 -15.70
C ARG A 261 1.95 7.53 -14.94
N MET A 262 1.60 6.32 -15.37
CA MET A 262 2.16 5.09 -14.78
C MET A 262 3.67 5.00 -15.05
N LYS A 263 4.12 5.36 -16.26
CA LYS A 263 5.54 5.44 -16.61
C LYS A 263 6.26 6.52 -15.80
N ASP A 264 5.69 7.74 -15.72
CA ASP A 264 6.24 8.84 -14.91
C ASP A 264 6.39 8.46 -13.44
N ASN A 265 5.40 7.74 -12.88
CA ASN A 265 5.45 7.24 -11.50
C ASN A 265 6.55 6.19 -11.26
N PHE A 266 7.06 5.56 -12.30
CA PHE A 266 8.16 4.60 -12.22
C PHE A 266 9.52 5.26 -12.43
N ASP A 267 9.62 6.31 -13.25
CA ASP A 267 10.84 7.04 -13.52
C ASP A 267 11.17 8.04 -12.41
N LEU A 268 11.86 7.55 -11.38
CA LEU A 268 12.26 8.30 -10.19
C LEU A 268 13.78 8.31 -10.01
N THR A 269 14.53 8.49 -11.12
CA THR A 269 16.00 8.39 -11.15
C THR A 269 16.72 9.59 -10.54
N PHE A 270 16.05 10.76 -10.40
CA PHE A 270 16.61 11.94 -9.73
C PHE A 270 16.72 11.76 -8.21
N ALA A 271 17.38 12.68 -7.53
CA ALA A 271 17.44 12.76 -6.07
C ALA A 271 17.01 14.14 -5.59
N ILE A 272 16.25 14.16 -4.47
CA ILE A 272 15.92 15.37 -3.71
C ILE A 272 17.09 15.64 -2.76
N ASP A 273 17.61 16.86 -2.70
CA ASP A 273 18.70 17.21 -1.80
C ASP A 273 18.24 17.26 -0.31
N GLU A 274 19.21 17.25 0.60
CA GLU A 274 18.93 17.18 2.04
C GLU A 274 18.11 18.38 2.53
N VAL A 275 18.36 19.58 2.00
CA VAL A 275 17.64 20.80 2.39
C VAL A 275 16.14 20.70 2.00
N ASP A 276 15.87 20.18 0.82
CA ASP A 276 14.50 20.01 0.35
C ASP A 276 13.80 18.81 1.04
N MET A 277 14.54 17.76 1.40
CA MET A 277 14.01 16.68 2.25
C MET A 277 13.60 17.21 3.62
N GLU A 278 14.42 18.05 4.26
CA GLU A 278 14.10 18.71 5.53
C GLU A 278 12.87 19.65 5.38
N LEU A 279 12.79 20.39 4.25
CA LEU A 279 11.62 21.21 3.96
C LEU A 279 10.36 20.35 3.92
N ILE A 280 10.40 19.19 3.27
CA ILE A 280 9.24 18.28 3.17
C ILE A 280 8.92 17.66 4.54
N GLU A 281 9.92 17.31 5.35
CA GLU A 281 9.74 16.79 6.72
C GLU A 281 8.93 17.76 7.60
N ASN A 282 9.15 19.05 7.45
CA ASN A 282 8.43 20.09 8.18
C ASN A 282 6.98 20.32 7.72
N LEU A 283 6.48 19.57 6.73
CA LEU A 283 5.11 19.66 6.23
C LEU A 283 4.15 18.69 6.92
N ASP A 284 4.59 17.88 7.88
CA ASP A 284 3.71 16.94 8.59
C ASP A 284 2.58 17.67 9.32
N ARG A 285 1.37 17.19 9.10
CA ARG A 285 0.14 17.72 9.74
C ARG A 285 -0.40 16.76 10.79
N GLY A 286 0.21 15.59 10.90
CA GLY A 286 -0.24 14.48 11.75
C GLY A 286 -1.55 13.84 11.27
N GLY A 287 -1.91 12.73 11.90
CA GLY A 287 -3.16 12.03 11.67
C GLY A 287 -3.26 11.30 10.32
N SER A 288 -4.47 10.84 10.00
CA SER A 288 -4.82 10.15 8.75
C SER A 288 -5.81 10.99 7.95
N VAL A 289 -5.65 11.03 6.63
CA VAL A 289 -6.52 11.78 5.71
C VAL A 289 -7.45 10.83 4.94
N THR A 290 -7.01 9.62 4.63
CA THR A 290 -7.69 8.75 3.67
C THR A 290 -8.82 7.88 4.24
N TRP A 291 -8.94 7.77 5.56
CA TRP A 291 -9.98 6.96 6.21
C TRP A 291 -11.17 7.82 6.66
N GLU A 292 -12.37 7.53 6.13
CA GLU A 292 -13.60 8.25 6.45
C GLU A 292 -14.13 7.94 7.85
N TYR A 293 -13.92 6.70 8.32
CA TYR A 293 -14.46 6.19 9.59
C TYR A 293 -13.50 6.35 10.78
N GLY A 294 -12.54 7.26 10.66
CA GLY A 294 -11.53 7.51 11.68
C GLY A 294 -10.18 6.86 11.37
N ASP A 295 -9.16 7.24 12.12
CA ASP A 295 -7.80 6.70 11.92
C ASP A 295 -7.75 5.24 12.42
N PRO A 296 -7.47 4.26 11.54
CA PRO A 296 -7.37 2.86 11.95
C PRO A 296 -6.21 2.60 12.92
N LEU A 297 -5.18 3.44 12.92
CA LEU A 297 -4.05 3.32 13.86
C LEU A 297 -4.48 3.53 15.31
N ALA A 298 -5.55 4.30 15.56
CA ALA A 298 -6.07 4.61 16.87
C ALA A 298 -7.10 3.59 17.41
N ILE A 299 -7.42 2.54 16.67
CA ILE A 299 -8.37 1.50 17.09
C ILE A 299 -7.77 0.72 18.27
N LYS A 300 -8.62 0.46 19.29
CA LYS A 300 -8.24 -0.34 20.47
C LYS A 300 -8.64 -1.81 20.29
#